data_3f0eaa915a9a347fc9ab349bf4d1a8e9
#
_entry.id   3f0eaa915a9a347fc9ab349bf4d1a8e9
#
_cell.length_a   1.000
_cell.length_b   1.000
_cell.length_c   1.000
_cell.angle_alpha   90.00
_cell.angle_beta   90.00
_cell.angle_gamma   90.00
#
_symmetry.space_group_name_H-M   'P 1'
#
loop_
_entity.id
_entity.type
_entity.pdbx_description
1 polymer ?
#
loop_
_entity_poly.entity_id
_entity_poly.type
_entity_poly.pdbx_seq_one_letter_code
_entity_poly.pdbx_strand_id
1 'polypeptide(L)'
;LAVANCIAIAKRIDDSKVAVVLPVVLNLASDNSYRVRWSVASHMAELGAVFGGEVTATKLMPVMQKLLQDPEPETRSIAAGSCEGFAKLLPVETIVTDILPAVQGLVTDDESHVRVSLAGSIMSMSLILQRDLTIQHLLPVFLKLLKDSDSEVRLKVI
;
A
#
# COMPACT_ATOMS: atom_id res chain seq x y z
N LEU A 1 17.35 0.73 6.10
CA LEU A 1 18.64 0.86 5.36
C LEU A 1 18.72 -0.11 4.17
N ALA A 2 18.42 -1.41 4.35
CA ALA A 2 18.54 -2.41 3.29
C ALA A 2 17.65 -2.12 2.07
N VAL A 3 16.36 -1.81 2.26
CA VAL A 3 15.42 -1.51 1.16
C VAL A 3 15.83 -0.24 0.41
N ALA A 4 16.20 0.83 1.12
CA ALA A 4 16.68 2.07 0.50
C ALA A 4 17.95 1.83 -0.34
N ASN A 5 18.85 0.97 0.12
CA ASN A 5 20.04 0.58 -0.65
C ASN A 5 19.66 -0.23 -1.90
N CYS A 6 18.69 -1.16 -1.81
CA CYS A 6 18.18 -1.88 -2.98
C CYS A 6 17.63 -0.91 -4.03
N ILE A 7 16.86 0.09 -3.61
CA ILE A 7 16.32 1.13 -4.48
C ILE A 7 17.44 1.96 -5.13
N ALA A 8 18.41 2.40 -4.33
CA ALA A 8 19.54 3.17 -4.84
C ALA A 8 20.38 2.40 -5.87
N ILE A 9 20.57 1.11 -5.64
CA ILE A 9 21.22 0.21 -6.58
C ILE A 9 20.35 0.06 -7.84
N ALA A 10 19.09 -0.25 -7.71
CA ALA A 10 18.17 -0.46 -8.83
C ALA A 10 18.06 0.76 -9.74
N LYS A 11 18.13 1.99 -9.19
CA LYS A 11 18.15 3.24 -9.97
C LYS A 11 19.41 3.46 -10.80
N ARG A 12 20.50 2.78 -10.48
CA ARG A 12 21.80 2.99 -11.12
C ARG A 12 22.18 1.93 -12.13
N ILE A 13 21.43 0.88 -12.11
CA ILE A 13 21.73 -0.24 -12.95
C ILE A 13 20.60 -0.42 -13.99
N ASP A 14 20.90 -0.99 -15.21
CA ASP A 14 19.94 -1.15 -16.33
C ASP A 14 18.93 -2.30 -16.14
N ASP A 15 17.99 -2.48 -17.05
CA ASP A 15 16.82 -3.38 -16.91
C ASP A 15 17.13 -4.84 -16.54
N SER A 16 18.36 -5.34 -16.82
CA SER A 16 18.76 -6.70 -16.43
C SER A 16 18.75 -6.96 -14.91
N LYS A 17 18.62 -5.95 -14.12
CA LYS A 17 18.83 -5.88 -12.67
C LYS A 17 17.56 -5.89 -11.85
N VAL A 18 16.42 -5.65 -12.46
CA VAL A 18 15.13 -6.07 -11.89
C VAL A 18 15.24 -7.55 -11.51
N ALA A 19 15.88 -8.37 -12.35
CA ALA A 19 16.13 -9.78 -12.07
C ALA A 19 17.00 -10.04 -10.82
N VAL A 20 17.89 -9.12 -10.43
CA VAL A 20 18.80 -9.31 -9.28
C VAL A 20 18.24 -8.70 -8.01
N VAL A 21 17.70 -7.50 -8.09
CA VAL A 21 17.25 -6.74 -6.90
C VAL A 21 15.84 -7.16 -6.46
N LEU A 22 14.96 -7.48 -7.40
CA LEU A 22 13.58 -7.86 -7.07
C LEU A 22 13.49 -9.09 -6.15
N PRO A 23 14.22 -10.21 -6.37
CA PRO A 23 14.19 -11.35 -5.45
C PRO A 23 14.59 -10.98 -4.02
N VAL A 24 15.55 -10.07 -3.86
CA VAL A 24 15.98 -9.57 -2.54
C VAL A 24 14.83 -8.82 -1.87
N VAL A 25 14.15 -7.92 -2.58
CA VAL A 25 12.99 -7.19 -2.06
C VAL A 25 11.86 -8.14 -1.66
N LEU A 26 11.57 -9.16 -2.49
CA LEU A 26 10.54 -10.16 -2.20
C LEU A 26 10.86 -10.97 -0.93
N ASN A 27 12.13 -11.31 -0.72
CA ASN A 27 12.59 -11.97 0.50
C ASN A 27 12.46 -11.07 1.73
N LEU A 28 12.86 -9.80 1.63
CA LEU A 28 12.72 -8.80 2.71
C LEU A 28 11.24 -8.56 3.09
N ALA A 29 10.34 -8.63 2.13
CA ALA A 29 8.89 -8.53 2.37
C ALA A 29 8.31 -9.72 3.16
N SER A 30 9.06 -10.80 3.29
CA SER A 30 8.69 -12.01 4.02
C SER A 30 9.64 -12.27 5.21
N ASP A 31 10.44 -11.28 5.58
CA ASP A 31 11.38 -11.39 6.71
C ASP A 31 10.66 -11.67 8.03
N ASN A 32 11.29 -12.39 8.94
CA ASN A 32 10.74 -12.66 10.27
C ASN A 32 10.56 -11.39 11.10
N SER A 33 11.44 -10.40 10.91
CA SER A 33 11.37 -9.11 11.59
C SER A 33 10.33 -8.21 10.94
N TYR A 34 9.30 -7.81 11.70
CA TYR A 34 8.30 -6.84 11.22
C TYR A 34 8.93 -5.51 10.80
N ARG A 35 10.03 -5.08 11.42
CA ARG A 35 10.75 -3.85 11.06
C ARG A 35 11.31 -3.89 9.65
N VAL A 36 11.72 -5.07 9.19
CA VAL A 36 12.16 -5.25 7.80
C VAL A 36 10.97 -5.19 6.87
N ARG A 37 9.87 -5.89 7.17
CA ARG A 37 8.63 -5.84 6.40
C ARG A 37 8.02 -4.44 6.37
N TRP A 38 8.01 -3.72 7.50
CA TRP A 38 7.64 -2.32 7.60
C TRP A 38 8.45 -1.43 6.66
N SER A 39 9.77 -1.66 6.63
CA SER A 39 10.66 -0.91 5.71
C SER A 39 10.33 -1.20 4.24
N VAL A 40 9.94 -2.41 3.87
CA VAL A 40 9.45 -2.71 2.51
C VAL A 40 8.15 -1.97 2.25
N ALA A 41 7.18 -2.05 3.17
CA ALA A 41 5.88 -1.39 3.04
C ALA A 41 6.01 0.13 2.84
N SER A 42 6.92 0.78 3.58
CA SER A 42 7.16 2.22 3.48
C SER A 42 7.77 2.67 2.15
N HIS A 43 8.36 1.75 1.38
CA HIS A 43 9.01 2.05 0.09
C HIS A 43 8.28 1.44 -1.11
N MET A 44 7.08 0.88 -0.93
CA MET A 44 6.37 0.18 -2.01
C MET A 44 6.13 1.05 -3.25
N ALA A 45 5.74 2.31 -3.06
CA ALA A 45 5.55 3.24 -4.16
C ALA A 45 6.86 3.52 -4.93
N GLU A 46 7.96 3.70 -4.19
CA GLU A 46 9.28 3.95 -4.79
C GLU A 46 9.83 2.71 -5.50
N LEU A 47 9.65 1.52 -4.93
CA LEU A 47 9.98 0.25 -5.56
C LEU A 47 9.20 0.06 -6.87
N GLY A 48 7.89 0.34 -6.86
CA GLY A 48 7.06 0.26 -8.05
C GLY A 48 7.51 1.23 -9.15
N ALA A 49 7.87 2.46 -8.79
CA ALA A 49 8.39 3.43 -9.74
C ALA A 49 9.72 3.00 -10.38
N VAL A 50 10.57 2.29 -9.62
CA VAL A 50 11.88 1.81 -10.11
C VAL A 50 11.75 0.57 -10.98
N PHE A 51 10.86 -0.36 -10.62
CA PHE A 51 10.69 -1.62 -11.35
C PHE A 51 9.72 -1.51 -12.53
N GLY A 52 8.89 -0.46 -12.56
CA GLY A 52 7.92 -0.23 -13.64
C GLY A 52 6.57 -0.92 -13.43
N GLY A 53 5.57 -0.49 -14.21
CA GLY A 53 4.17 -0.87 -14.01
C GLY A 53 3.89 -2.37 -14.12
N GLU A 54 4.50 -3.07 -15.07
CA GLU A 54 4.30 -4.51 -15.25
C GLU A 54 4.78 -5.31 -14.04
N VAL A 55 6.01 -5.04 -13.57
CA VAL A 55 6.54 -5.71 -12.36
C VAL A 55 5.75 -5.32 -11.13
N THR A 56 5.30 -4.07 -11.05
CA THR A 56 4.45 -3.59 -9.97
C THR A 56 3.14 -4.37 -9.91
N ALA A 57 2.45 -4.51 -11.03
CA ALA A 57 1.18 -5.23 -11.11
C ALA A 57 1.34 -6.74 -10.86
N THR A 58 2.42 -7.37 -11.36
CA THR A 58 2.54 -8.83 -11.32
C THR A 58 3.32 -9.36 -10.11
N LYS A 59 4.27 -8.59 -9.57
CA LYS A 59 5.18 -9.05 -8.50
C LYS A 59 5.03 -8.26 -7.20
N LEU A 60 4.86 -6.94 -7.28
CA LEU A 60 4.75 -6.13 -6.06
C LEU A 60 3.31 -6.06 -5.54
N MET A 61 2.30 -6.21 -6.38
CA MET A 61 0.91 -6.20 -5.95
C MET A 61 0.59 -7.31 -4.92
N PRO A 62 0.97 -8.60 -5.14
CA PRO A 62 0.81 -9.63 -4.12
C PRO A 62 1.56 -9.33 -2.81
N VAL A 63 2.71 -8.66 -2.89
CA VAL A 63 3.46 -8.21 -1.70
C VAL A 63 2.66 -7.15 -0.95
N MET A 64 2.10 -6.16 -1.66
CA MET A 64 1.28 -5.11 -1.04
C MET A 64 0.07 -5.69 -0.31
N GLN A 65 -0.65 -6.63 -0.95
CA GLN A 65 -1.78 -7.33 -0.32
C GLN A 65 -1.37 -8.04 0.96
N LYS A 66 -0.22 -8.72 0.95
CA LYS A 66 0.32 -9.40 2.13
C LYS A 66 0.68 -8.42 3.26
N LEU A 67 1.28 -7.27 2.92
CA LEU A 67 1.66 -6.25 3.90
C LEU A 67 0.44 -5.54 4.50
N LEU A 68 -0.64 -5.37 3.75
CA LEU A 68 -1.92 -4.88 4.25
C LEU A 68 -2.61 -5.86 5.22
N GLN A 69 -2.21 -7.12 5.21
CA GLN A 69 -2.70 -8.18 6.10
C GLN A 69 -1.63 -8.68 7.08
N ASP A 70 -0.56 -7.91 7.25
CA ASP A 70 0.56 -8.29 8.14
C ASP A 70 0.08 -8.50 9.58
N PRO A 71 0.59 -9.49 10.32
CA PRO A 71 0.25 -9.67 11.73
C PRO A 71 0.57 -8.46 12.59
N GLU A 72 1.59 -7.67 12.24
CA GLU A 72 1.99 -6.48 12.97
C GLU A 72 1.23 -5.24 12.50
N PRO A 73 0.53 -4.55 13.39
CA PRO A 73 -0.28 -3.39 13.02
C PRO A 73 0.54 -2.21 12.50
N GLU A 74 1.78 -2.04 12.93
CA GLU A 74 2.69 -1.03 12.41
C GLU A 74 2.97 -1.24 10.92
N THR A 75 3.11 -2.49 10.50
CA THR A 75 3.30 -2.83 9.08
C THR A 75 2.03 -2.60 8.28
N ARG A 76 0.86 -2.99 8.81
CA ARG A 76 -0.43 -2.71 8.16
C ARG A 76 -0.68 -1.20 8.01
N SER A 77 -0.37 -0.44 9.06
CA SER A 77 -0.53 1.01 9.08
C SER A 77 0.28 1.70 7.98
N ILE A 78 1.57 1.38 7.87
CA ILE A 78 2.42 1.99 6.84
C ILE A 78 2.06 1.51 5.44
N ALA A 79 1.65 0.25 5.27
CA ALA A 79 1.15 -0.27 4.00
C ALA A 79 -0.13 0.46 3.57
N ALA A 80 -1.09 0.67 4.49
CA ALA A 80 -2.31 1.44 4.23
C ALA A 80 -2.00 2.89 3.81
N GLY A 81 -1.07 3.54 4.50
CA GLY A 81 -0.62 4.90 4.15
C GLY A 81 0.10 4.99 2.79
N SER A 82 0.73 3.89 2.34
CA SER A 82 1.46 3.83 1.07
C SER A 82 0.55 3.51 -0.13
N CYS A 83 -0.72 3.14 0.09
CA CYS A 83 -1.64 2.69 -0.97
C CYS A 83 -1.83 3.71 -2.08
N GLU A 84 -1.94 5.00 -1.75
CA GLU A 84 -2.12 6.05 -2.77
C GLU A 84 -0.94 6.10 -3.74
N GLY A 85 0.28 6.22 -3.22
CA GLY A 85 1.47 6.30 -4.06
C GLY A 85 1.69 5.05 -4.91
N PHE A 86 1.35 3.89 -4.36
CA PHE A 86 1.43 2.61 -5.05
C PHE A 86 0.36 2.47 -6.13
N ALA A 87 -0.89 2.86 -5.83
CA ALA A 87 -2.01 2.80 -6.76
C ALA A 87 -1.79 3.67 -8.02
N LYS A 88 -1.09 4.79 -7.91
CA LYS A 88 -0.73 5.65 -9.07
C LYS A 88 0.08 4.93 -10.15
N LEU A 89 0.69 3.82 -9.82
CA LEU A 89 1.55 3.04 -10.72
C LEU A 89 0.81 1.88 -11.41
N LEU A 90 -0.48 1.70 -11.10
CA LEU A 90 -1.27 0.55 -11.52
C LEU A 90 -2.44 0.95 -12.43
N PRO A 91 -2.85 0.05 -13.33
CA PRO A 91 -4.13 0.20 -14.03
C PRO A 91 -5.30 0.26 -13.04
N VAL A 92 -6.32 1.03 -13.36
CA VAL A 92 -7.52 1.19 -12.51
C VAL A 92 -8.20 -0.16 -12.21
N GLU A 93 -8.21 -1.05 -13.18
CA GLU A 93 -8.77 -2.40 -13.03
C GLU A 93 -8.07 -3.17 -11.90
N THR A 94 -6.74 -3.13 -11.87
CA THR A 94 -5.93 -3.77 -10.81
C THR A 94 -6.18 -3.14 -9.43
N ILE A 95 -6.38 -1.82 -9.38
CA ILE A 95 -6.74 -1.15 -8.13
C ILE A 95 -8.08 -1.67 -7.62
N VAL A 96 -9.08 -1.77 -8.49
CA VAL A 96 -10.44 -2.22 -8.13
C VAL A 96 -10.46 -3.68 -7.71
N THR A 97 -9.74 -4.55 -8.40
CA THR A 97 -9.77 -6.00 -8.13
C THR A 97 -8.87 -6.42 -6.97
N ASP A 98 -7.75 -5.73 -6.75
CA ASP A 98 -6.71 -6.21 -5.85
C ASP A 98 -6.47 -5.30 -4.64
N ILE A 99 -6.42 -3.97 -4.81
CA ILE A 99 -6.17 -3.05 -3.70
C ILE A 99 -7.43 -2.78 -2.89
N LEU A 100 -8.53 -2.42 -3.54
CA LEU A 100 -9.74 -2.01 -2.83
C LEU A 100 -10.31 -3.07 -1.88
N PRO A 101 -10.35 -4.37 -2.21
CA PRO A 101 -10.79 -5.39 -1.26
C PRO A 101 -9.91 -5.46 0.01
N ALA A 102 -8.59 -5.35 -0.15
CA ALA A 102 -7.66 -5.35 0.99
C ALA A 102 -7.84 -4.08 1.86
N VAL A 103 -7.99 -2.93 1.22
CA VAL A 103 -8.27 -1.64 1.87
C VAL A 103 -9.60 -1.67 2.63
N GLN A 104 -10.66 -2.24 2.02
CA GLN A 104 -11.95 -2.39 2.67
C GLN A 104 -11.88 -3.28 3.92
N GLY A 105 -11.01 -4.29 3.93
CA GLY A 105 -10.76 -5.12 5.10
C GLY A 105 -10.20 -4.34 6.30
N LEU A 106 -9.37 -3.34 6.05
CA LEU A 106 -8.75 -2.52 7.10
C LEU A 106 -9.69 -1.51 7.78
N VAL A 107 -10.88 -1.27 7.23
CA VAL A 107 -11.87 -0.37 7.84
C VAL A 107 -12.31 -0.81 9.23
N THR A 108 -12.19 -2.10 9.51
CA THR A 108 -12.50 -2.72 10.80
C THR A 108 -11.28 -3.28 11.50
N ASP A 109 -10.09 -2.79 11.17
CA ASP A 109 -8.87 -3.18 11.88
C ASP A 109 -9.00 -2.84 13.36
N ASP A 110 -8.52 -3.74 14.22
CA ASP A 110 -8.61 -3.55 15.68
C ASP A 110 -7.84 -2.32 16.14
N GLU A 111 -6.76 -1.98 15.45
CA GLU A 111 -5.86 -0.87 15.80
C GLU A 111 -6.30 0.45 15.12
N SER A 112 -6.59 1.46 15.93
CA SER A 112 -7.05 2.75 15.42
C SER A 112 -6.04 3.45 14.51
N HIS A 113 -4.74 3.33 14.80
CA HIS A 113 -3.70 3.96 13.96
C HIS A 113 -3.62 3.35 12.54
N VAL A 114 -4.02 2.09 12.36
CA VAL A 114 -4.18 1.48 11.03
C VAL A 114 -5.35 2.14 10.30
N ARG A 115 -6.50 2.30 10.98
CA ARG A 115 -7.67 2.98 10.42
C ARG A 115 -7.41 4.46 10.12
N VAL A 116 -6.60 5.16 10.94
CA VAL A 116 -6.16 6.55 10.67
C VAL A 116 -5.32 6.62 9.39
N SER A 117 -4.37 5.70 9.20
CA SER A 117 -3.54 5.66 7.99
C SER A 117 -4.37 5.36 6.75
N LEU A 118 -5.33 4.44 6.88
CA LEU A 118 -6.30 4.13 5.83
C LEU A 118 -7.13 5.37 5.45
N ALA A 119 -7.67 6.09 6.43
CA ALA A 119 -8.47 7.30 6.22
C ALA A 119 -7.70 8.34 5.38
N GLY A 120 -6.43 8.53 5.67
CA GLY A 120 -5.57 9.45 4.92
C GLY A 120 -5.38 9.06 3.45
N SER A 121 -5.19 7.77 3.16
CA SER A 121 -4.93 7.30 1.79
C SER A 121 -6.19 7.20 0.93
N ILE A 122 -7.34 6.89 1.51
CA ILE A 122 -8.62 6.73 0.78
C ILE A 122 -9.02 8.03 0.07
N MET A 123 -8.89 9.16 0.75
CA MET A 123 -9.27 10.44 0.16
C MET A 123 -8.44 10.75 -1.10
N SER A 124 -7.15 10.46 -1.04
CA SER A 124 -6.26 10.67 -2.17
C SER A 124 -6.50 9.68 -3.32
N MET A 125 -6.92 8.46 -3.03
CA MET A 125 -7.27 7.45 -4.04
C MET A 125 -8.50 7.84 -4.88
N SER A 126 -9.39 8.69 -4.36
CA SER A 126 -10.56 9.18 -5.10
C SER A 126 -10.18 9.91 -6.39
N LEU A 127 -9.02 10.58 -6.40
CA LEU A 127 -8.49 11.28 -7.58
C LEU A 127 -8.05 10.32 -8.69
N ILE A 128 -7.65 9.10 -8.31
CA ILE A 128 -7.20 8.06 -9.24
C ILE A 128 -8.39 7.30 -9.83
N LEU A 129 -9.39 6.97 -8.99
CA LEU A 129 -10.53 6.14 -9.36
C LEU A 129 -11.62 6.88 -10.12
N GLN A 130 -11.60 8.21 -10.15
CA GLN A 130 -12.66 9.02 -10.71
C GLN A 130 -14.01 8.85 -9.99
N ARG A 131 -15.05 9.53 -10.47
CA ARG A 131 -16.33 9.69 -9.77
C ARG A 131 -17.04 8.36 -9.47
N ASP A 132 -17.29 7.56 -10.49
CA ASP A 132 -18.22 6.44 -10.39
C ASP A 132 -17.63 5.32 -9.51
N LEU A 133 -16.35 4.99 -9.71
CA LEU A 133 -15.64 4.00 -8.88
C LEU A 133 -15.42 4.51 -7.45
N THR A 134 -15.21 5.82 -7.28
CA THR A 134 -15.15 6.44 -5.95
C THR A 134 -16.47 6.27 -5.20
N ILE A 135 -17.60 6.55 -5.85
CA ILE A 135 -18.93 6.38 -5.25
C ILE A 135 -19.19 4.91 -4.92
N GLN A 136 -18.84 4.01 -5.83
CA GLN A 136 -19.09 2.59 -5.67
C GLN A 136 -18.25 1.95 -4.57
N HIS A 137 -16.95 2.28 -4.49
CA HIS A 137 -15.98 1.55 -3.68
C HIS A 137 -15.46 2.33 -2.46
N LEU A 138 -15.19 3.64 -2.60
CA LEU A 138 -14.59 4.43 -1.52
C LEU A 138 -15.64 5.10 -0.62
N LEU A 139 -16.77 5.54 -1.16
CA LEU A 139 -17.80 6.21 -0.37
C LEU A 139 -18.33 5.36 0.79
N PRO A 140 -18.59 4.05 0.64
CA PRO A 140 -19.00 3.21 1.78
C PRO A 140 -17.94 3.15 2.88
N VAL A 141 -16.67 3.07 2.50
CA VAL A 141 -15.52 3.06 3.42
C VAL A 141 -15.42 4.39 4.17
N PHE A 142 -15.47 5.49 3.43
CA PHE A 142 -15.47 6.85 3.97
C PHE A 142 -16.59 7.07 5.01
N LEU A 143 -17.82 6.68 4.66
CA LEU A 143 -18.98 6.83 5.56
C LEU A 143 -18.85 5.98 6.83
N LYS A 144 -18.15 4.87 6.77
CA LYS A 144 -17.87 4.01 7.92
C LYS A 144 -16.81 4.65 8.82
N LEU A 145 -15.73 5.18 8.26
CA LEU A 145 -14.66 5.86 9.00
C LEU A 145 -15.15 7.17 9.65
N LEU A 146 -16.08 7.90 9.03
CA LEU A 146 -16.74 9.07 9.65
C LEU A 146 -17.51 8.74 10.93
N LYS A 147 -17.89 7.48 11.11
CA LYS A 147 -18.62 6.97 12.29
C LYS A 147 -17.73 6.14 13.21
N ASP A 148 -16.41 6.17 12.99
CA ASP A 148 -15.47 5.42 13.82
C ASP A 148 -15.57 5.81 15.29
N SER A 149 -15.36 4.85 16.18
CA SER A 149 -15.33 5.10 17.63
C SER A 149 -14.17 6.02 18.03
N ASP A 150 -13.03 5.91 17.33
CA ASP A 150 -11.83 6.72 17.58
C ASP A 150 -11.96 8.11 16.92
N SER A 151 -11.67 9.16 17.72
CA SER A 151 -11.77 10.56 17.27
C SER A 151 -10.72 10.91 16.22
N GLU A 152 -9.52 10.34 16.30
CA GLU A 152 -8.43 10.59 15.34
C GLU A 152 -8.78 10.04 13.95
N VAL A 153 -9.45 8.88 13.90
CA VAL A 153 -9.95 8.32 12.63
C VAL A 153 -10.98 9.27 12.01
N ARG A 154 -11.98 9.71 12.80
CA ARG A 154 -12.99 10.65 12.30
C ARG A 154 -12.38 11.97 11.84
N LEU A 155 -11.43 12.51 12.61
CA LEU A 155 -10.74 13.76 12.30
C LEU A 155 -9.91 13.65 10.99
N LYS A 156 -9.32 12.48 10.74
CA LYS A 156 -8.50 12.26 9.56
C LYS A 156 -9.31 12.21 8.26
N VAL A 157 -10.60 11.92 8.34
CA VAL A 157 -11.52 11.81 7.20
C VAL A 157 -12.12 13.17 6.79
N ILE A 158 -12.11 14.16 7.69
CA ILE A 158 -12.64 15.51 7.46
C ILE A 158 -11.57 16.41 6.86
#